data_5789081c1e230b8fbe9df24a5861ff4d
#
_entry.id   5789081c1e230b8fbe9df24a5861ff4d
#
_cell.length_a   1.000
_cell.length_b   1.000
_cell.length_c   1.000
_cell.angle_alpha   90.00
_cell.angle_beta   90.00
_cell.angle_gamma   90.00
#
_symmetry.space_group_name_H-M   'P 1'
#
loop_
_entity.id
_entity.type
_entity.pdbx_description
1 polymer ?
#
loop_
_entity_poly.entity_id
_entity_poly.type
_entity_poly.pdbx_seq_one_letter_code
_entity_poly.pdbx_strand_id
1 'polypeptide(L)'
;MTFNDIFKSSFLDRIDAVPPLDAILALALACALGLFIVLIYKKTSANVMHSTSFEATLVALTLITTLVILAVSSNVLLSLGMVGALSIVRFRTPVKEPMDIVFLFWCIAVGIVLAAGLLFLAVVGCIVIGLVLLIFANTRTMDRPFMLVVRCSGETVDAAERAVEALVASSTKRHVLKAKDRSAADEGTGALDLTYEVRLKDGETAFIDALCAIDGVGDASLVSYNGDYLG
;
A
#
# COMPACT_ATOMS: atom_id res chain seq x y z
N MET A 1 4.92 -20.64 54.69
CA MET A 1 4.90 -20.30 53.25
C MET A 1 4.43 -18.87 53.12
N THR A 2 5.34 -17.96 52.87
CA THR A 2 5.04 -16.53 52.76
C THR A 2 4.68 -16.22 51.32
N PHE A 3 3.78 -15.25 51.09
CA PHE A 3 3.33 -14.82 49.75
C PHE A 3 4.51 -14.53 48.84
N ASN A 4 5.61 -14.03 49.37
CA ASN A 4 6.88 -13.81 48.67
C ASN A 4 7.58 -15.10 48.21
N ASP A 5 7.42 -16.23 48.90
CA ASP A 5 8.06 -17.50 48.50
C ASP A 5 7.32 -18.13 47.31
N ILE A 6 5.98 -17.97 47.29
CA ILE A 6 5.14 -18.46 46.18
C ILE A 6 5.39 -17.62 44.90
N PHE A 7 5.57 -16.32 45.06
CA PHE A 7 5.84 -15.44 43.93
C PHE A 7 7.24 -15.65 43.36
N LYS A 8 8.22 -15.85 44.22
CA LYS A 8 9.64 -16.03 43.86
C LYS A 8 9.90 -17.39 43.21
N SER A 9 9.34 -18.47 43.76
CA SER A 9 9.47 -19.82 43.17
C SER A 9 8.75 -19.91 41.84
N SER A 10 7.50 -19.42 41.75
CA SER A 10 6.74 -19.41 40.50
C SER A 10 7.35 -18.51 39.43
N PHE A 11 8.10 -17.47 39.81
CA PHE A 11 8.75 -16.57 38.86
C PHE A 11 10.07 -17.17 38.33
N LEU A 12 10.84 -17.82 39.20
CA LEU A 12 12.11 -18.45 38.84
C LEU A 12 11.93 -19.75 38.03
N ASP A 13 10.95 -20.58 38.39
CA ASP A 13 10.60 -21.80 37.62
C ASP A 13 10.05 -21.51 36.22
N ARG A 14 9.62 -20.26 35.95
CA ARG A 14 9.09 -19.81 34.66
C ARG A 14 10.15 -19.21 33.74
N ILE A 15 11.30 -18.79 34.27
CA ILE A 15 12.42 -18.27 33.48
C ILE A 15 13.12 -19.40 32.71
N ASP A 16 13.00 -20.65 33.21
CA ASP A 16 13.59 -21.83 32.55
C ASP A 16 12.82 -22.32 31.31
N ALA A 17 11.64 -21.75 30.99
CA ALA A 17 10.81 -22.21 29.88
C ALA A 17 11.34 -21.76 28.48
N VAL A 18 12.05 -20.63 28.39
CA VAL A 18 12.71 -20.18 27.16
C VAL A 18 14.13 -19.70 27.52
N PRO A 19 15.17 -20.33 26.97
CA PRO A 19 16.53 -19.86 27.16
C PRO A 19 16.66 -18.39 26.76
N PRO A 20 17.23 -17.52 27.61
CA PRO A 20 17.32 -16.09 27.31
C PRO A 20 18.10 -15.80 26.01
N LEU A 21 19.02 -16.68 25.67
CA LEU A 21 19.80 -16.60 24.45
C LEU A 21 18.92 -16.82 23.20
N ASP A 22 18.01 -17.78 23.25
CA ASP A 22 17.07 -18.09 22.16
C ASP A 22 16.06 -16.94 21.97
N ALA A 23 15.60 -16.33 23.06
CA ALA A 23 14.72 -15.17 22.98
C ALA A 23 15.41 -13.95 22.33
N ILE A 24 16.68 -13.70 22.69
CA ILE A 24 17.47 -12.62 22.08
C ILE A 24 17.71 -12.90 20.58
N LEU A 25 18.05 -14.14 20.23
CA LEU A 25 18.24 -14.53 18.83
C LEU A 25 16.95 -14.41 18.03
N ALA A 26 15.80 -14.84 18.57
CA ALA A 26 14.51 -14.70 17.93
C ALA A 26 14.15 -13.23 17.70
N LEU A 27 14.38 -12.34 18.67
CA LEU A 27 14.12 -10.91 18.53
C LEU A 27 15.09 -10.24 17.55
N ALA A 28 16.37 -10.61 17.56
CA ALA A 28 17.34 -10.09 16.60
C ALA A 28 16.97 -10.49 15.16
N LEU A 29 16.55 -11.75 14.97
CA LEU A 29 16.10 -12.24 13.67
C LEU A 29 14.77 -11.61 13.26
N ALA A 30 13.85 -11.38 14.21
CA ALA A 30 12.60 -10.66 13.97
C ALA A 30 12.86 -9.22 13.46
N CYS A 31 13.83 -8.54 14.04
CA CYS A 31 14.26 -7.23 13.59
C CYS A 31 14.82 -7.28 12.15
N ALA A 32 15.71 -8.24 11.86
CA ALA A 32 16.30 -8.40 10.54
C ALA A 32 15.26 -8.73 9.47
N LEU A 33 14.34 -9.66 9.76
CA LEU A 33 13.25 -10.02 8.83
C LEU A 33 12.22 -8.90 8.70
N GLY A 34 11.92 -8.16 9.77
CA GLY A 34 11.08 -6.96 9.71
C GLY A 34 11.67 -5.88 8.78
N LEU A 35 12.97 -5.63 8.86
CA LEU A 35 13.66 -4.73 7.94
C LEU A 35 13.65 -5.26 6.50
N PHE A 36 13.80 -6.56 6.30
CA PHE A 36 13.66 -7.18 4.97
C PHE A 36 12.26 -6.97 4.39
N ILE A 37 11.20 -7.14 5.19
CA ILE A 37 9.81 -6.88 4.78
C ILE A 37 9.65 -5.41 4.35
N VAL A 38 10.22 -4.46 5.10
CA VAL A 38 10.21 -3.03 4.74
C VAL A 38 10.92 -2.77 3.41
N LEU A 39 12.05 -3.44 3.13
CA LEU A 39 12.74 -3.32 1.84
C LEU A 39 11.86 -3.81 0.67
N ILE A 40 11.16 -4.93 0.86
CA ILE A 40 10.21 -5.43 -0.15
C ILE A 40 9.03 -4.46 -0.30
N TYR A 41 8.49 -3.93 0.80
CA TYR A 41 7.41 -2.94 0.79
C TYR A 41 7.79 -1.70 -0.02
N LYS A 42 8.99 -1.15 0.20
CA LYS A 42 9.52 -0.01 -0.59
C LYS A 42 9.59 -0.26 -2.08
N LYS A 43 9.96 -1.47 -2.47
CA LYS A 43 10.03 -1.85 -3.89
C LYS A 43 8.66 -2.15 -4.51
N THR A 44 7.72 -2.62 -3.69
CA THR A 44 6.37 -3.02 -4.13
C THR A 44 5.40 -1.85 -4.12
N SER A 45 5.54 -0.94 -3.14
CA SER A 45 4.69 0.25 -3.03
C SER A 45 5.18 1.31 -4.01
N ALA A 46 4.51 1.38 -5.16
CA ALA A 46 4.76 2.38 -6.19
C ALA A 46 4.06 3.72 -5.92
N ASN A 47 3.47 3.90 -4.73
CA ASN A 47 2.70 5.10 -4.38
C ASN A 47 3.59 6.29 -4.06
N VAL A 48 3.16 7.46 -4.54
CA VAL A 48 3.81 8.77 -4.35
C VAL A 48 3.83 9.20 -2.87
N MET A 49 2.99 8.61 -2.02
CA MET A 49 2.93 8.88 -0.58
C MET A 49 3.51 7.70 0.22
N HIS A 50 4.82 7.63 0.31
CA HIS A 50 5.51 6.76 1.25
C HIS A 50 5.22 7.22 2.69
N SER A 51 4.47 6.44 3.46
CA SER A 51 4.29 6.67 4.89
C SER A 51 5.44 6.01 5.66
N THR A 52 6.42 6.81 6.09
CA THR A 52 7.50 6.34 6.98
C THR A 52 6.97 5.75 8.29
N SER A 53 5.80 6.23 8.74
CA SER A 53 5.10 5.68 9.91
C SER A 53 4.66 4.23 9.69
N PHE A 54 4.22 3.87 8.48
CA PHE A 54 3.81 2.51 8.16
C PHE A 54 5.00 1.55 8.12
N GLU A 55 6.15 1.97 7.60
CA GLU A 55 7.39 1.18 7.62
C GLU A 55 7.81 0.83 9.06
N ALA A 56 7.80 1.83 9.95
CA ALA A 56 8.09 1.61 11.36
C ALA A 56 7.08 0.64 12.01
N THR A 57 5.81 0.72 11.62
CA THR A 57 4.76 -0.18 12.10
C THR A 57 5.02 -1.64 11.71
N LEU A 58 5.51 -1.91 10.50
CA LEU A 58 5.81 -3.27 10.04
C LEU A 58 6.90 -3.92 10.91
N VAL A 59 8.01 -3.20 11.17
CA VAL A 59 9.10 -3.71 12.02
C VAL A 59 8.61 -3.90 13.46
N ALA A 60 7.91 -2.89 14.01
CA ALA A 60 7.39 -2.95 15.36
C ALA A 60 6.40 -4.11 15.53
N LEU A 61 5.52 -4.33 14.55
CA LEU A 61 4.53 -5.41 14.59
C LEU A 61 5.20 -6.79 14.60
N THR A 62 6.26 -7.00 13.80
CA THR A 62 7.03 -8.25 13.79
C THR A 62 7.66 -8.49 15.16
N LEU A 63 8.30 -7.47 15.74
CA LEU A 63 8.93 -7.57 17.07
C LEU A 63 7.92 -7.81 18.19
N ILE A 64 6.83 -7.05 18.20
CA ILE A 64 5.77 -7.19 19.20
C ILE A 64 5.14 -8.58 19.13
N THR A 65 4.82 -9.05 17.92
CA THR A 65 4.23 -10.38 17.75
C THR A 65 5.17 -11.48 18.24
N THR A 66 6.46 -11.41 17.89
CA THR A 66 7.47 -12.35 18.38
C THR A 66 7.55 -12.35 19.90
N LEU A 67 7.64 -11.16 20.50
CA LEU A 67 7.73 -11.01 21.97
C LEU A 67 6.49 -11.57 22.68
N VAL A 68 5.31 -11.23 22.16
CA VAL A 68 4.02 -11.64 22.71
C VAL A 68 3.88 -13.16 22.69
N ILE A 69 4.18 -13.79 21.54
CA ILE A 69 4.06 -15.25 21.42
C ILE A 69 5.11 -15.98 22.25
N LEU A 70 6.34 -15.47 22.35
CA LEU A 70 7.34 -16.00 23.27
C LEU A 70 6.85 -15.96 24.73
N ALA A 71 6.25 -14.84 25.16
CA ALA A 71 5.69 -14.71 26.50
C ALA A 71 4.49 -15.63 26.73
N VAL A 72 3.64 -15.81 25.71
CA VAL A 72 2.45 -16.68 25.76
C VAL A 72 2.83 -18.15 25.79
N SER A 73 3.83 -18.58 25.04
CA SER A 73 4.29 -19.96 24.99
C SER A 73 4.85 -20.44 26.33
N SER A 74 5.36 -19.53 27.16
CA SER A 74 5.88 -19.85 28.50
C SER A 74 4.79 -20.05 29.56
N ASN A 75 3.53 -19.60 29.33
CA ASN A 75 2.48 -19.64 30.35
C ASN A 75 1.07 -19.68 29.77
N VAL A 76 0.38 -20.81 30.00
CA VAL A 76 -1.01 -21.04 29.51
C VAL A 76 -2.03 -20.03 30.08
N LEU A 77 -1.87 -19.61 31.34
CA LEU A 77 -2.74 -18.59 31.95
C LEU A 77 -2.58 -17.22 31.30
N LEU A 78 -1.33 -16.84 30.97
CA LEU A 78 -1.03 -15.61 30.26
C LEU A 78 -1.59 -15.65 28.83
N SER A 79 -1.51 -16.80 28.18
CA SER A 79 -2.09 -17.08 26.87
C SER A 79 -3.59 -16.78 26.83
N LEU A 80 -4.34 -17.33 27.79
CA LEU A 80 -5.79 -17.13 27.86
C LEU A 80 -6.17 -15.67 28.12
N GLY A 81 -5.43 -15.00 29.03
CA GLY A 81 -5.62 -13.59 29.34
C GLY A 81 -5.35 -12.68 28.13
N MET A 82 -4.33 -12.99 27.35
CA MET A 82 -3.93 -12.21 26.19
C MET A 82 -4.89 -12.35 25.01
N VAL A 83 -5.40 -13.56 24.75
CA VAL A 83 -6.47 -13.80 23.76
C VAL A 83 -7.71 -12.98 24.12
N GLY A 84 -8.07 -12.94 25.41
CA GLY A 84 -9.17 -12.12 25.91
C GLY A 84 -8.91 -10.62 25.71
N ALA A 85 -7.72 -10.14 26.03
CA ALA A 85 -7.35 -8.73 25.87
C ALA A 85 -7.33 -8.29 24.39
N LEU A 86 -6.76 -9.11 23.50
CA LEU A 86 -6.72 -8.82 22.06
C LEU A 86 -8.09 -8.83 21.40
N SER A 87 -9.05 -9.60 21.90
CA SER A 87 -10.41 -9.64 21.37
C SER A 87 -11.19 -8.32 21.58
N ILE A 88 -10.77 -7.50 22.55
CA ILE A 88 -11.39 -6.20 22.85
C ILE A 88 -10.82 -5.09 21.97
N VAL A 89 -9.63 -5.28 21.39
CA VAL A 89 -8.99 -4.28 20.55
C VAL A 89 -9.69 -4.21 19.19
N ARG A 90 -10.49 -3.17 19.00
CA ARG A 90 -11.18 -2.89 17.73
C ARG A 90 -10.48 -1.75 17.00
N PHE A 91 -9.84 -2.07 15.90
CA PHE A 91 -9.32 -1.03 14.98
C PHE A 91 -10.49 -0.38 14.24
N ARG A 92 -10.58 0.96 14.31
CA ARG A 92 -11.60 1.76 13.60
C ARG A 92 -11.04 2.50 12.38
N THR A 93 -9.73 2.45 12.18
CA THR A 93 -9.09 3.09 11.02
C THR A 93 -9.22 2.18 9.79
N PRO A 94 -9.87 2.63 8.71
CA PRO A 94 -9.91 1.86 7.48
C PRO A 94 -8.49 1.77 6.89
N VAL A 95 -8.05 0.56 6.58
CA VAL A 95 -6.83 0.35 5.81
C VAL A 95 -7.15 0.69 4.36
N LYS A 96 -6.52 1.73 3.82
CA LYS A 96 -6.86 2.27 2.50
C LYS A 96 -6.48 1.34 1.36
N GLU A 97 -5.36 0.63 1.49
CA GLU A 97 -4.86 -0.24 0.42
C GLU A 97 -4.91 -1.72 0.80
N PRO A 98 -5.46 -2.60 -0.05
CA PRO A 98 -5.50 -4.04 0.21
C PRO A 98 -4.11 -4.67 0.39
N MET A 99 -3.08 -4.09 -0.26
CA MET A 99 -1.71 -4.58 -0.14
C MET A 99 -1.12 -4.35 1.25
N ASP A 100 -1.48 -3.28 1.94
CA ASP A 100 -1.01 -2.99 3.30
C ASP A 100 -1.44 -4.09 4.27
N ILE A 101 -2.66 -4.63 4.08
CA ILE A 101 -3.17 -5.74 4.87
C ILE A 101 -2.28 -6.99 4.70
N VAL A 102 -1.85 -7.28 3.48
CA VAL A 102 -0.96 -8.42 3.19
C VAL A 102 0.36 -8.28 3.94
N PHE A 103 0.97 -7.08 3.94
CA PHE A 103 2.22 -6.83 4.66
C PHE A 103 2.05 -6.94 6.18
N LEU A 104 0.93 -6.44 6.74
CA LEU A 104 0.63 -6.59 8.16
C LEU A 104 0.49 -8.07 8.56
N PHE A 105 -0.26 -8.87 7.80
CA PHE A 105 -0.38 -10.30 8.05
C PHE A 105 0.93 -11.05 7.89
N TRP A 106 1.77 -10.64 6.95
CA TRP A 106 3.10 -11.22 6.78
C TRP A 106 3.99 -10.98 7.99
N CYS A 107 4.01 -9.76 8.54
CA CYS A 107 4.73 -9.43 9.77
C CYS A 107 4.27 -10.28 10.96
N ILE A 108 2.96 -10.44 11.13
CA ILE A 108 2.37 -11.27 12.18
C ILE A 108 2.80 -12.73 12.02
N ALA A 109 2.68 -13.29 10.80
CA ALA A 109 3.04 -14.68 10.52
C ALA A 109 4.52 -14.95 10.81
N VAL A 110 5.42 -14.06 10.37
CA VAL A 110 6.86 -14.19 10.65
C VAL A 110 7.13 -14.16 12.14
N GLY A 111 6.50 -13.24 12.88
CA GLY A 111 6.64 -13.15 14.33
C GLY A 111 6.20 -14.44 15.05
N ILE A 112 5.09 -15.04 14.63
CA ILE A 112 4.58 -16.30 15.20
C ILE A 112 5.56 -17.46 14.93
N VAL A 113 6.03 -17.60 13.69
CA VAL A 113 6.94 -18.68 13.27
C VAL A 113 8.29 -18.58 13.98
N LEU A 114 8.81 -17.35 14.17
CA LEU A 114 10.04 -17.10 14.92
C LEU A 114 9.90 -17.48 16.39
N ALA A 115 8.79 -17.08 17.02
CA ALA A 115 8.51 -17.41 18.42
C ALA A 115 8.31 -18.91 18.66
N ALA A 116 7.85 -19.65 17.62
CA ALA A 116 7.76 -21.11 17.65
C ALA A 116 9.13 -21.81 17.51
N GLY A 117 10.24 -21.07 17.39
CA GLY A 117 11.59 -21.61 17.24
C GLY A 117 11.92 -22.11 15.82
N LEU A 118 11.03 -21.92 14.84
CA LEU A 118 11.18 -22.38 13.46
C LEU A 118 11.97 -21.37 12.61
N LEU A 119 13.19 -21.04 13.03
CA LEU A 119 14.01 -19.96 12.43
C LEU A 119 14.25 -20.18 10.94
N PHE A 120 14.58 -21.41 10.54
CA PHE A 120 14.81 -21.74 9.13
C PHE A 120 13.56 -21.54 8.28
N LEU A 121 12.40 -21.97 8.78
CA LEU A 121 11.12 -21.80 8.08
C LEU A 121 10.74 -20.32 7.94
N ALA A 122 11.00 -19.51 8.96
CA ALA A 122 10.76 -18.06 8.91
C ALA A 122 11.56 -17.38 7.80
N VAL A 123 12.86 -17.71 7.68
CA VAL A 123 13.75 -17.13 6.66
C VAL A 123 13.32 -17.57 5.26
N VAL A 124 13.14 -18.87 5.04
CA VAL A 124 12.73 -19.40 3.73
C VAL A 124 11.37 -18.88 3.32
N GLY A 125 10.40 -18.90 4.24
CA GLY A 125 9.05 -18.36 4.00
C GLY A 125 9.08 -16.87 3.65
N CYS A 126 9.91 -16.09 4.36
CA CYS A 126 10.07 -14.66 4.10
C CYS A 126 10.63 -14.39 2.68
N ILE A 127 11.63 -15.16 2.25
CA ILE A 127 12.21 -15.04 0.90
C ILE A 127 11.19 -15.40 -0.17
N VAL A 128 10.46 -16.51 -0.01
CA VAL A 128 9.46 -16.97 -0.98
C VAL A 128 8.33 -15.96 -1.11
N ILE A 129 7.76 -15.50 0.01
CA ILE A 129 6.67 -14.51 -0.02
C ILE A 129 7.16 -13.20 -0.64
N GLY A 130 8.35 -12.73 -0.25
CA GLY A 130 8.94 -11.51 -0.80
C GLY A 130 9.15 -11.59 -2.32
N LEU A 131 9.64 -12.72 -2.82
CA LEU A 131 9.83 -12.94 -4.25
C LEU A 131 8.50 -12.94 -5.02
N VAL A 132 7.49 -13.62 -4.49
CA VAL A 132 6.14 -13.62 -5.08
C VAL A 132 5.58 -12.21 -5.14
N LEU A 133 5.66 -11.44 -4.04
CA LEU A 133 5.15 -10.07 -4.01
C LEU A 133 5.89 -9.16 -5.00
N LEU A 134 7.21 -9.30 -5.14
CA LEU A 134 7.99 -8.54 -6.12
C LEU A 134 7.58 -8.85 -7.57
N ILE A 135 7.33 -10.11 -7.91
CA ILE A 135 6.86 -10.52 -9.24
C ILE A 135 5.51 -9.89 -9.53
N PHE A 136 4.57 -9.97 -8.59
CA PHE A 136 3.23 -9.38 -8.76
C PHE A 136 3.25 -7.85 -8.78
N ALA A 137 4.14 -7.21 -8.03
CA ALA A 137 4.28 -5.76 -8.03
C ALA A 137 4.76 -5.23 -9.38
N ASN A 138 5.76 -5.90 -9.98
CA ASN A 138 6.32 -5.50 -11.26
C ASN A 138 5.30 -5.52 -12.41
N THR A 139 4.27 -6.35 -12.29
CA THR A 139 3.19 -6.43 -13.30
C THR A 139 2.21 -5.25 -13.21
N ARG A 140 2.13 -4.55 -12.08
CA ARG A 140 1.16 -3.45 -11.85
C ARG A 140 1.67 -2.06 -12.23
N THR A 141 2.97 -1.86 -12.41
CA THR A 141 3.57 -0.53 -12.63
C THR A 141 3.27 0.09 -13.99
N MET A 142 2.76 -0.67 -14.96
CA MET A 142 2.54 -0.18 -16.33
C MET A 142 1.13 0.37 -16.63
N ASP A 143 0.19 0.38 -15.68
CA ASP A 143 -1.22 0.59 -16.04
C ASP A 143 -1.95 1.62 -15.16
N ARG A 144 -1.26 2.71 -14.79
CA ARG A 144 -1.91 3.79 -14.03
C ARG A 144 -2.85 4.58 -14.95
N PRO A 145 -4.14 4.71 -14.60
CA PRO A 145 -5.04 5.61 -15.29
C PRO A 145 -4.71 7.06 -14.94
N PHE A 146 -4.72 7.92 -15.94
CA PHE A 146 -4.66 9.37 -15.79
C PHE A 146 -5.99 9.96 -16.23
N MET A 147 -6.39 11.06 -15.58
CA MET A 147 -7.51 11.87 -16.05
C MET A 147 -6.95 13.03 -16.86
N LEU A 148 -7.30 13.05 -18.13
CA LEU A 148 -7.00 14.15 -19.04
C LEU A 148 -8.24 15.04 -19.12
N VAL A 149 -8.09 16.29 -18.70
CA VAL A 149 -9.13 17.30 -18.82
C VAL A 149 -8.70 18.28 -19.92
N VAL A 150 -9.51 18.43 -20.95
CA VAL A 150 -9.27 19.35 -22.05
C VAL A 150 -10.45 20.32 -22.15
N ARG A 151 -10.13 21.59 -22.10
CA ARG A 151 -11.10 22.66 -22.29
C ARG A 151 -10.96 23.26 -23.67
N CYS A 152 -12.02 23.15 -24.46
CA CYS A 152 -12.12 23.77 -25.79
C CYS A 152 -13.03 25.00 -25.71
N SER A 153 -12.67 26.09 -26.39
CA SER A 153 -13.45 27.33 -26.43
C SER A 153 -13.33 27.98 -27.79
N GLY A 154 -14.39 28.69 -28.22
CA GLY A 154 -14.40 29.42 -29.48
C GLY A 154 -15.40 28.89 -30.50
N GLU A 155 -15.35 29.45 -31.73
CA GLU A 155 -16.24 29.08 -32.82
C GLU A 155 -15.94 27.71 -33.45
N THR A 156 -14.73 27.17 -33.22
CA THR A 156 -14.23 25.92 -33.81
C THR A 156 -14.31 24.71 -32.89
N VAL A 157 -15.12 24.75 -31.82
CA VAL A 157 -15.21 23.71 -30.77
C VAL A 157 -15.42 22.30 -31.36
N ASP A 158 -16.25 22.12 -32.38
CA ASP A 158 -16.53 20.81 -32.99
C ASP A 158 -15.35 20.28 -33.83
N ALA A 159 -14.51 21.17 -34.36
CA ALA A 159 -13.28 20.79 -35.06
C ALA A 159 -12.16 20.44 -34.05
N ALA A 160 -12.06 21.24 -33.00
CA ALA A 160 -11.13 21.00 -31.88
C ALA A 160 -11.43 19.65 -31.20
N GLU A 161 -12.69 19.32 -30.93
CA GLU A 161 -13.10 18.04 -30.37
C GLU A 161 -12.56 16.85 -31.18
N ARG A 162 -12.76 16.87 -32.54
CA ARG A 162 -12.29 15.79 -33.41
C ARG A 162 -10.76 15.69 -33.43
N ALA A 163 -10.07 16.83 -33.41
CA ALA A 163 -8.60 16.85 -33.37
C ALA A 163 -8.05 16.32 -32.05
N VAL A 164 -8.65 16.68 -30.91
CA VAL A 164 -8.33 16.17 -29.59
C VAL A 164 -8.54 14.66 -29.53
N GLU A 165 -9.68 14.15 -29.98
CA GLU A 165 -9.99 12.71 -29.99
C GLU A 165 -8.98 11.93 -30.85
N ALA A 166 -8.63 12.41 -32.04
CA ALA A 166 -7.65 11.79 -32.91
C ALA A 166 -6.24 11.75 -32.25
N LEU A 167 -5.83 12.86 -31.62
CA LEU A 167 -4.54 12.93 -30.95
C LEU A 167 -4.49 12.01 -29.72
N VAL A 168 -5.52 12.01 -28.90
CA VAL A 168 -5.63 11.12 -27.73
C VAL A 168 -5.61 9.65 -28.18
N ALA A 169 -6.34 9.29 -29.25
CA ALA A 169 -6.35 7.93 -29.77
C ALA A 169 -4.97 7.46 -30.25
N SER A 170 -4.18 8.35 -30.86
CA SER A 170 -2.84 8.01 -31.36
C SER A 170 -1.78 7.92 -30.25
N SER A 171 -1.90 8.77 -29.21
CA SER A 171 -0.89 8.93 -28.15
C SER A 171 -1.13 8.01 -26.94
N THR A 172 -2.30 7.39 -26.80
CA THR A 172 -2.65 6.58 -25.65
C THR A 172 -2.81 5.09 -26.00
N LYS A 173 -2.53 4.19 -25.02
CA LYS A 173 -2.81 2.75 -25.17
C LYS A 173 -4.31 2.46 -25.11
N ARG A 174 -4.99 3.18 -24.24
CA ARG A 174 -6.43 3.09 -24.03
C ARG A 174 -6.94 4.45 -23.57
N HIS A 175 -8.06 4.87 -24.11
CA HIS A 175 -8.78 6.07 -23.68
C HIS A 175 -10.27 5.77 -23.57
N VAL A 176 -10.92 6.40 -22.60
CA VAL A 176 -12.37 6.33 -22.39
C VAL A 176 -12.84 7.73 -22.04
N LEU A 177 -13.80 8.25 -22.79
CA LEU A 177 -14.47 9.50 -22.44
C LEU A 177 -15.35 9.28 -21.21
N LYS A 178 -15.09 10.00 -20.12
CA LYS A 178 -15.84 9.90 -18.85
C LYS A 178 -16.89 10.99 -18.71
N ALA A 179 -16.56 12.20 -19.11
CA ALA A 179 -17.48 13.31 -19.07
C ALA A 179 -17.28 14.21 -20.30
N LYS A 180 -18.40 14.78 -20.76
CA LYS A 180 -18.46 15.78 -21.82
C LYS A 180 -19.47 16.82 -21.40
N ASP A 181 -18.96 17.98 -20.97
CA ASP A 181 -19.78 19.09 -20.52
C ASP A 181 -19.70 20.22 -21.54
N ARG A 182 -20.87 20.58 -22.11
CA ARG A 182 -20.97 21.71 -23.03
C ARG A 182 -21.72 22.84 -22.35
N SER A 183 -21.05 23.94 -22.13
CA SER A 183 -21.65 25.17 -21.62
C SER A 183 -22.09 26.04 -22.81
N ALA A 184 -23.37 26.37 -22.86
CA ALA A 184 -23.86 27.42 -23.77
C ALA A 184 -23.51 28.76 -23.15
N ALA A 185 -22.50 29.44 -23.66
CA ALA A 185 -22.19 30.81 -23.23
C ALA A 185 -23.21 31.80 -23.78
N ASP A 186 -23.57 32.75 -22.93
CA ASP A 186 -24.41 33.93 -23.24
C ASP A 186 -23.67 34.85 -24.19
N GLU A 187 -23.39 34.79 -25.31
CA GLU A 187 -22.70 35.60 -26.34
C GLU A 187 -21.74 34.81 -27.25
N GLY A 188 -22.20 33.70 -27.84
CA GLY A 188 -21.56 33.17 -29.05
C GLY A 188 -20.29 32.33 -28.86
N THR A 189 -19.73 32.22 -27.68
CA THR A 189 -18.51 31.45 -27.44
C THR A 189 -18.84 30.21 -26.61
N GLY A 190 -19.23 29.11 -27.24
CA GLY A 190 -19.44 27.83 -26.58
C GLY A 190 -18.15 27.30 -25.93
N ALA A 191 -18.23 26.82 -24.70
CA ALA A 191 -17.14 26.10 -24.05
C ALA A 191 -17.49 24.60 -23.96
N LEU A 192 -16.50 23.74 -24.22
CA LEU A 192 -16.60 22.28 -24.14
C LEU A 192 -15.49 21.74 -23.26
N ASP A 193 -15.87 21.13 -22.15
CA ASP A 193 -14.94 20.42 -21.27
C ASP A 193 -15.02 18.92 -21.55
N LEU A 194 -13.90 18.33 -21.92
CA LEU A 194 -13.75 16.90 -22.19
C LEU A 194 -12.88 16.26 -21.12
N THR A 195 -13.39 15.24 -20.46
CA THR A 195 -12.65 14.46 -19.46
C THR A 195 -12.47 13.05 -19.96
N TYR A 196 -11.23 12.67 -20.23
CA TYR A 196 -10.85 11.32 -20.63
C TYR A 196 -10.10 10.59 -19.52
N GLU A 197 -10.41 9.33 -19.30
CA GLU A 197 -9.53 8.41 -18.64
C GLU A 197 -8.56 7.84 -19.68
N VAL A 198 -7.26 8.11 -19.51
CA VAL A 198 -6.23 7.73 -20.49
C VAL A 198 -5.16 6.86 -19.83
N ARG A 199 -4.65 5.88 -20.58
CA ARG A 199 -3.48 5.08 -20.20
C ARG A 199 -2.36 5.39 -21.18
N LEU A 200 -1.30 5.99 -20.67
CA LEU A 200 -0.20 6.48 -21.50
C LEU A 200 0.64 5.33 -22.09
N LYS A 201 1.18 5.55 -23.27
CA LYS A 201 2.28 4.77 -23.84
C LYS A 201 3.57 5.34 -23.23
N ASP A 202 4.32 4.52 -22.50
CA ASP A 202 5.66 4.84 -21.98
C ASP A 202 5.80 6.07 -21.04
N GLY A 203 4.69 6.58 -20.48
CA GLY A 203 4.72 7.71 -19.53
C GLY A 203 5.04 9.06 -20.16
N GLU A 204 5.04 9.18 -21.48
CA GLU A 204 5.28 10.45 -22.18
C GLU A 204 4.12 11.42 -21.96
N THR A 205 4.46 12.61 -21.45
CA THR A 205 3.53 13.74 -21.27
C THR A 205 3.59 14.75 -22.42
N ALA A 206 4.51 14.56 -23.37
CA ALA A 206 4.75 15.47 -24.48
C ALA A 206 3.52 15.70 -25.38
N PHE A 207 2.55 14.77 -25.40
CA PHE A 207 1.32 14.95 -26.16
C PHE A 207 0.43 16.07 -25.61
N ILE A 208 0.61 16.52 -24.35
CA ILE A 208 -0.14 17.63 -23.77
C ILE A 208 0.19 18.93 -24.49
N ASP A 209 1.46 19.16 -24.81
CA ASP A 209 1.91 20.32 -25.55
C ASP A 209 1.29 20.33 -26.96
N ALA A 210 1.18 19.15 -27.59
CA ALA A 210 0.52 18.99 -28.88
C ALA A 210 -0.99 19.24 -28.79
N LEU A 211 -1.65 18.89 -27.67
CA LEU A 211 -3.06 19.22 -27.43
C LEU A 211 -3.28 20.73 -27.31
N CYS A 212 -2.41 21.42 -26.56
CA CYS A 212 -2.49 22.87 -26.40
C CYS A 212 -2.18 23.64 -27.70
N ALA A 213 -1.52 22.99 -28.67
CA ALA A 213 -1.25 23.57 -29.97
C ALA A 213 -2.44 23.49 -30.96
N ILE A 214 -3.51 22.75 -30.61
CA ILE A 214 -4.72 22.64 -31.42
C ILE A 214 -5.53 23.95 -31.33
N ASP A 215 -5.90 24.53 -32.47
CA ASP A 215 -6.72 25.73 -32.51
C ASP A 215 -8.11 25.44 -31.89
N GLY A 216 -8.50 26.30 -30.91
CA GLY A 216 -9.73 26.10 -30.16
C GLY A 216 -9.56 25.34 -28.83
N VAL A 217 -8.36 24.83 -28.50
CA VAL A 217 -8.02 24.29 -27.16
C VAL A 217 -7.47 25.41 -26.29
N GLY A 218 -8.17 25.72 -25.22
CA GLY A 218 -7.75 26.76 -24.26
C GLY A 218 -6.83 26.25 -23.16
N ASP A 219 -7.07 25.04 -22.66
CA ASP A 219 -6.30 24.42 -21.59
C ASP A 219 -6.36 22.89 -21.67
N ALA A 220 -5.26 22.21 -21.34
CA ALA A 220 -5.19 20.77 -21.24
C ALA A 220 -4.40 20.39 -19.99
N SER A 221 -5.01 19.65 -19.08
CA SER A 221 -4.38 19.20 -17.84
C SER A 221 -4.45 17.67 -17.70
N LEU A 222 -3.33 17.07 -17.28
CA LEU A 222 -3.22 15.64 -16.99
C LEU A 222 -3.06 15.45 -15.50
N VAL A 223 -4.04 14.81 -14.87
CA VAL A 223 -4.06 14.54 -13.44
C VAL A 223 -3.93 13.05 -13.22
N SER A 224 -2.99 12.63 -12.36
CA SER A 224 -2.91 11.23 -11.98
C SER A 224 -4.10 10.90 -11.08
N TYR A 225 -4.91 9.94 -11.48
CA TYR A 225 -6.08 9.51 -10.73
C TYR A 225 -5.73 8.35 -9.79
N ASN A 226 -5.73 8.62 -8.50
CA ASN A 226 -5.45 7.61 -7.46
C ASN A 226 -6.72 6.99 -6.87
N GLY A 227 -7.87 7.11 -7.51
CA GLY A 227 -9.13 6.45 -7.10
C GLY A 227 -9.79 6.96 -5.81
N ASP A 228 -9.21 7.94 -5.12
CA ASP A 228 -9.61 8.35 -3.76
C ASP A 228 -10.71 9.44 -3.68
N TYR A 229 -11.38 9.78 -4.77
CA TYR A 229 -12.38 10.86 -4.79
C TYR A 229 -13.82 10.39 -5.02
N LEU A 230 -14.19 9.19 -4.57
CA LEU A 230 -15.59 8.80 -4.46
C LEU A 230 -15.79 8.10 -3.11
N GLY A 231 -15.94 8.88 -2.05
CA GLY A 231 -16.40 8.46 -0.74
C GLY A 231 -17.36 9.51 -0.19
#